data_7c3dcf7c0692d09b5a6be720d6bfa137
#
_entry.id   7c3dcf7c0692d09b5a6be720d6bfa137
#
_cell.length_a   1.000
_cell.length_b   1.000
_cell.length_c   1.000
_cell.angle_alpha   90.00
_cell.angle_beta   90.00
_cell.angle_gamma   90.00
#
_symmetry.space_group_name_H-M   'P 1'
#
loop_
_entity.id
_entity.type
_entity.pdbx_description
1 polymer ?
#
loop_
_entity_poly.entity_id
_entity_poly.type
_entity_poly.pdbx_seq_one_letter_code
_entity_poly.pdbx_strand_id
1 'polypeptide(L)'
;ESILTYKKKYKRKIKLIHISTDEVYGDVVKGRSDEKHPYNPSSPYSASKASADHLIKAYIRTYKFPAIVSNCCNNYGPNQFPEKLIPKLIFNIINNKNLPIYGKGKNSREWIHVQDHCEALLLIFLKGTLGETYNVGTNQNINNIDLAIKLLKIIKKSSFKVGKNVKIKFVKDR
;
A
#
# COMPACT_ATOMS: atom_id res chain seq x y z
N GLU A 1 5.84 1.03 24.01
CA GLU A 1 6.05 1.25 25.45
C GLU A 1 5.38 2.54 25.92
N SER A 2 5.64 3.69 25.31
CA SER A 2 5.06 5.00 25.69
C SER A 2 3.54 4.99 25.79
N ILE A 3 2.84 4.34 24.83
CA ILE A 3 1.37 4.24 24.85
C ILE A 3 0.87 3.40 26.05
N LEU A 4 1.56 2.32 26.39
CA LEU A 4 1.22 1.50 27.58
C LEU A 4 1.41 2.30 28.86
N THR A 5 2.52 3.02 28.97
CA THR A 5 2.82 3.89 30.11
C THR A 5 1.75 4.98 30.26
N TYR A 6 1.40 5.63 29.14
CA TYR A 6 0.33 6.62 29.11
C TYR A 6 -1.03 6.02 29.56
N LYS A 7 -1.39 4.86 28.98
CA LYS A 7 -2.64 4.15 29.34
C LYS A 7 -2.71 3.85 30.85
N LYS A 8 -1.61 3.35 31.44
CA LYS A 8 -1.54 3.06 32.89
C LYS A 8 -1.64 4.34 33.71
N LYS A 9 -0.84 5.36 33.37
CA LYS A 9 -0.77 6.62 34.14
C LYS A 9 -2.11 7.37 34.17
N TYR A 10 -2.79 7.46 33.03
CA TYR A 10 -4.00 8.28 32.89
C TYR A 10 -5.31 7.47 32.88
N LYS A 11 -5.25 6.15 33.06
CA LYS A 11 -6.40 5.23 33.04
C LYS A 11 -7.32 5.43 31.82
N ARG A 12 -6.74 5.81 30.66
CA ARG A 12 -7.49 6.09 29.44
C ARG A 12 -7.72 4.82 28.64
N LYS A 13 -8.92 4.72 28.03
CA LYS A 13 -9.19 3.72 26.99
C LYS A 13 -8.47 4.17 25.71
N ILE A 14 -7.55 3.34 25.22
CA ILE A 14 -6.79 3.59 23.98
C ILE A 14 -6.99 2.38 23.08
N LYS A 15 -7.16 2.62 21.79
CA LYS A 15 -7.13 1.61 20.74
C LYS A 15 -6.10 2.07 19.69
N LEU A 16 -5.18 1.19 19.32
CA LEU A 16 -4.19 1.44 18.29
C LEU A 16 -4.56 0.68 17.02
N ILE A 17 -4.51 1.36 15.87
CA ILE A 17 -4.42 0.69 14.58
C ILE A 17 -2.97 0.87 14.09
N HIS A 18 -2.26 -0.24 13.93
CA HIS A 18 -0.95 -0.27 13.34
C HIS A 18 -1.07 -0.45 11.84
N ILE A 19 -0.68 0.57 11.07
CA ILE A 19 -0.76 0.54 9.61
C ILE A 19 0.52 -0.07 9.07
N SER A 20 0.39 -1.24 8.45
CA SER A 20 1.46 -2.00 7.79
C SER A 20 1.24 -2.06 6.28
N THR A 21 1.76 -3.06 5.62
CA THR A 21 1.73 -3.24 4.16
C THR A 21 1.57 -4.72 3.79
N ASP A 22 0.96 -5.00 2.65
CA ASP A 22 0.90 -6.34 2.06
C ASP A 22 2.30 -6.88 1.66
N GLU A 23 3.29 -6.00 1.47
CA GLU A 23 4.66 -6.40 1.15
C GLU A 23 5.33 -7.27 2.25
N VAL A 24 4.75 -7.32 3.45
CA VAL A 24 5.24 -8.22 4.52
C VAL A 24 5.09 -9.70 4.16
N TYR A 25 4.16 -10.03 3.26
CA TYR A 25 3.95 -11.40 2.77
C TYR A 25 4.97 -11.82 1.71
N GLY A 26 5.73 -10.88 1.15
CA GLY A 26 6.70 -11.12 0.08
C GLY A 26 6.04 -11.30 -1.30
N ASP A 27 6.76 -11.96 -2.20
CA ASP A 27 6.30 -12.17 -3.57
C ASP A 27 5.33 -13.36 -3.63
N VAL A 28 4.07 -13.09 -3.84
CA VAL A 28 3.02 -14.11 -3.99
C VAL A 28 2.87 -14.46 -5.48
N VAL A 29 3.53 -15.54 -5.91
CA VAL A 29 3.58 -15.95 -7.32
C VAL A 29 2.24 -16.51 -7.81
N LYS A 30 1.48 -17.18 -6.94
CA LYS A 30 0.16 -17.75 -7.24
C LYS A 30 -0.79 -17.52 -6.07
N GLY A 31 -2.05 -17.23 -6.38
CA GLY A 31 -3.08 -17.02 -5.37
C GLY A 31 -2.98 -15.66 -4.69
N ARG A 32 -3.30 -15.62 -3.40
CA ARG A 32 -3.34 -14.41 -2.57
C ARG A 32 -2.91 -14.74 -1.15
N SER A 33 -2.41 -13.75 -0.45
CA SER A 33 -2.14 -13.86 0.98
C SER A 33 -3.40 -13.49 1.76
N ASP A 34 -3.82 -14.36 2.66
CA ASP A 34 -4.74 -14.02 3.74
C ASP A 34 -3.97 -13.55 4.99
N GLU A 35 -4.67 -13.18 6.04
CA GLU A 35 -4.07 -12.67 7.27
C GLU A 35 -3.29 -13.73 8.07
N LYS A 36 -3.43 -15.01 7.72
CA LYS A 36 -2.70 -16.15 8.30
C LYS A 36 -1.47 -16.54 7.49
N HIS A 37 -1.31 -15.95 6.30
CA HIS A 37 -0.16 -16.22 5.45
C HIS A 37 1.15 -15.85 6.17
N PRO A 38 2.18 -16.71 6.15
CA PRO A 38 3.45 -16.40 6.80
C PRO A 38 4.13 -15.19 6.15
N TYR A 39 4.76 -14.35 6.98
CA TYR A 39 5.55 -13.23 6.50
C TYR A 39 6.84 -13.70 5.86
N ASN A 40 7.12 -13.22 4.65
CA ASN A 40 8.33 -13.50 3.87
C ASN A 40 8.82 -12.23 3.15
N PRO A 41 9.18 -11.17 3.88
CA PRO A 41 9.50 -9.87 3.29
C PRO A 41 10.73 -9.96 2.37
N SER A 42 10.62 -9.38 1.17
CA SER A 42 11.66 -9.44 0.11
C SER A 42 12.51 -8.16 -0.01
N SER A 43 12.28 -7.16 0.84
CA SER A 43 13.02 -5.90 0.83
C SER A 43 13.35 -5.41 2.25
N PRO A 44 14.38 -4.54 2.43
CA PRO A 44 14.64 -3.92 3.75
C PRO A 44 13.43 -3.16 4.29
N TYR A 45 12.66 -2.50 3.42
CA TYR A 45 11.41 -1.82 3.80
C TYR A 45 10.38 -2.82 4.34
N SER A 46 10.04 -3.85 3.57
CA SER A 46 9.04 -4.84 3.99
C SER A 46 9.51 -5.61 5.23
N ALA A 47 10.81 -5.88 5.37
CA ALA A 47 11.38 -6.49 6.56
C ALA A 47 11.22 -5.60 7.80
N SER A 48 11.44 -4.29 7.67
CA SER A 48 11.24 -3.35 8.78
C SER A 48 9.77 -3.28 9.22
N LYS A 49 8.84 -3.32 8.26
CA LYS A 49 7.40 -3.34 8.54
C LYS A 49 6.97 -4.66 9.19
N ALA A 50 7.46 -5.80 8.69
CA ALA A 50 7.21 -7.12 9.29
C ALA A 50 7.73 -7.19 10.73
N SER A 51 8.91 -6.62 11.00
CA SER A 51 9.47 -6.53 12.35
C SER A 51 8.57 -5.71 13.29
N ALA A 52 8.05 -4.57 12.82
CA ALA A 52 7.12 -3.75 13.58
C ALA A 52 5.81 -4.51 13.87
N ASP A 53 5.26 -5.24 12.89
CA ASP A 53 4.07 -6.06 13.07
C ASP A 53 4.28 -7.15 14.12
N HIS A 54 5.43 -7.83 14.08
CA HIS A 54 5.78 -8.84 15.10
C HIS A 54 5.90 -8.23 16.50
N LEU A 55 6.49 -7.03 16.62
CA LEU A 55 6.52 -6.31 17.89
C LEU A 55 5.12 -6.01 18.41
N ILE A 56 4.23 -5.48 17.56
CA ILE A 56 2.84 -5.19 17.95
C ILE A 56 2.13 -6.47 18.39
N LYS A 57 2.26 -7.58 17.64
CA LYS A 57 1.68 -8.88 17.98
C LYS A 57 2.23 -9.40 19.34
N ALA A 58 3.52 -9.23 19.59
CA ALA A 58 4.13 -9.58 20.89
C ALA A 58 3.55 -8.75 22.04
N TYR A 59 3.39 -7.43 21.86
CA TYR A 59 2.75 -6.56 22.86
C TYR A 59 1.29 -6.92 23.11
N ILE A 60 0.53 -7.25 22.05
CA ILE A 60 -0.85 -7.75 22.20
C ILE A 60 -0.87 -9.01 23.08
N ARG A 61 -0.01 -10.00 22.77
CA ARG A 61 0.03 -11.27 23.48
C ARG A 61 0.46 -11.09 24.94
N THR A 62 1.56 -10.37 25.19
CA THR A 62 2.18 -10.25 26.51
C THR A 62 1.42 -9.29 27.42
N TYR A 63 1.00 -8.16 26.92
CA TYR A 63 0.46 -7.07 27.73
C TYR A 63 -1.03 -6.80 27.49
N LYS A 64 -1.70 -7.64 26.70
CA LYS A 64 -3.10 -7.42 26.28
C LYS A 64 -3.29 -6.01 25.73
N PHE A 65 -2.29 -5.58 24.95
CA PHE A 65 -2.28 -4.26 24.35
C PHE A 65 -3.42 -4.13 23.33
N PRO A 66 -4.29 -3.12 23.40
CA PRO A 66 -5.46 -3.00 22.54
C PRO A 66 -5.08 -2.46 21.16
N ALA A 67 -4.51 -3.30 20.33
CA ALA A 67 -4.10 -2.97 18.97
C ALA A 67 -4.73 -3.89 17.93
N ILE A 68 -4.80 -3.38 16.70
CA ILE A 68 -5.17 -4.08 15.47
C ILE A 68 -4.09 -3.78 14.44
N VAL A 69 -3.74 -4.76 13.62
CA VAL A 69 -2.81 -4.58 12.48
C VAL A 69 -3.62 -4.47 11.20
N SER A 70 -3.26 -3.53 10.31
CA SER A 70 -3.84 -3.39 8.98
C SER A 70 -2.75 -3.48 7.93
N ASN A 71 -2.79 -4.50 7.07
CA ASN A 71 -1.89 -4.67 5.93
C ASN A 71 -2.59 -4.17 4.67
N CYS A 72 -2.09 -3.05 4.12
CA CYS A 72 -2.71 -2.42 2.97
C CYS A 72 -1.87 -2.61 1.70
N CYS A 73 -2.54 -2.80 0.57
CA CYS A 73 -1.92 -2.74 -0.75
C CYS A 73 -1.49 -1.31 -1.13
N ASN A 74 -0.94 -1.12 -2.35
CA ASN A 74 -0.45 0.18 -2.78
C ASN A 74 -1.57 1.22 -2.86
N ASN A 75 -1.38 2.33 -2.14
CA ASN A 75 -2.31 3.45 -2.19
C ASN A 75 -2.04 4.35 -3.39
N TYR A 76 -3.10 4.99 -3.91
CA TYR A 76 -2.99 6.10 -4.84
C TYR A 76 -4.07 7.15 -4.56
N GLY A 77 -3.86 8.38 -5.00
CA GLY A 77 -4.85 9.45 -4.84
C GLY A 77 -4.23 10.83 -4.78
N PRO A 78 -5.08 11.86 -4.51
CA PRO A 78 -4.62 13.24 -4.34
C PRO A 78 -3.51 13.36 -3.29
N ASN A 79 -2.59 14.30 -3.50
CA ASN A 79 -1.45 14.58 -2.60
C ASN A 79 -0.44 13.43 -2.44
N GLN A 80 -0.52 12.37 -3.25
CA GLN A 80 0.52 11.36 -3.25
C GLN A 80 1.86 11.95 -3.70
N PHE A 81 2.95 11.55 -3.05
CA PHE A 81 4.30 12.05 -3.35
C PHE A 81 4.67 11.82 -4.82
N PRO A 82 5.14 12.86 -5.54
CA PRO A 82 5.32 12.84 -7.00
C PRO A 82 6.29 11.79 -7.55
N GLU A 83 7.15 11.24 -6.69
CA GLU A 83 8.11 10.20 -7.05
C GLU A 83 7.48 8.81 -7.23
N LYS A 84 6.29 8.61 -6.66
CA LYS A 84 5.55 7.35 -6.76
C LYS A 84 5.05 7.11 -8.18
N LEU A 85 4.81 5.84 -8.53
CA LEU A 85 4.55 5.41 -9.91
C LEU A 85 3.39 6.17 -10.56
N ILE A 86 2.20 6.17 -9.95
CA ILE A 86 1.01 6.78 -10.53
C ILE A 86 1.17 8.29 -10.73
N PRO A 87 1.51 9.10 -9.71
CA PRO A 87 1.68 10.54 -9.93
C PRO A 87 2.82 10.87 -10.90
N LYS A 88 3.91 10.10 -10.90
CA LYS A 88 5.00 10.27 -11.88
C LYS A 88 4.56 10.02 -13.31
N LEU A 89 3.77 8.96 -13.55
CA LEU A 89 3.23 8.68 -14.88
C LEU A 89 2.27 9.79 -15.32
N ILE A 90 1.35 10.23 -14.45
CA ILE A 90 0.42 11.34 -14.73
C ILE A 90 1.19 12.61 -15.07
N PHE A 91 2.16 12.99 -14.23
CA PHE A 91 3.01 14.17 -14.47
C PHE A 91 3.72 14.09 -15.82
N ASN A 92 4.28 12.94 -16.17
CA ASN A 92 4.96 12.75 -17.44
C ASN A 92 3.99 12.87 -18.63
N ILE A 93 2.79 12.29 -18.54
CA ILE A 93 1.79 12.37 -19.61
C ILE A 93 1.38 13.84 -19.87
N ILE A 94 1.07 14.59 -18.80
CA ILE A 94 0.62 15.99 -18.90
C ILE A 94 1.73 16.88 -19.46
N ASN A 95 2.99 16.60 -19.13
CA ASN A 95 4.16 17.34 -19.61
C ASN A 95 4.75 16.78 -20.91
N ASN A 96 4.03 15.94 -21.64
CA ASN A 96 4.46 15.34 -22.90
C ASN A 96 5.81 14.61 -22.84
N LYS A 97 6.14 13.99 -21.69
CA LYS A 97 7.33 13.21 -21.45
C LYS A 97 7.06 11.72 -21.61
N ASN A 98 8.09 10.94 -21.95
CA ASN A 98 7.98 9.49 -22.02
C ASN A 98 7.70 8.87 -20.65
N LEU A 99 7.02 7.71 -20.65
CA LEU A 99 6.65 6.94 -19.45
C LEU A 99 7.74 5.91 -19.17
N PRO A 100 8.60 6.12 -18.16
CA PRO A 100 9.64 5.16 -17.81
C PRO A 100 9.02 3.94 -17.11
N ILE A 101 9.22 2.77 -17.68
CA ILE A 101 8.81 1.48 -17.11
C ILE A 101 10.05 0.64 -16.89
N TYR A 102 10.27 0.20 -15.64
CA TYR A 102 11.40 -0.62 -15.26
C TYR A 102 11.28 -2.05 -15.80
N GLY A 103 12.39 -2.60 -16.28
CA GLY A 103 12.46 -3.94 -16.85
C GLY A 103 11.45 -4.11 -17.98
N LYS A 104 10.65 -5.17 -17.95
CA LYS A 104 9.58 -5.45 -18.92
C LYS A 104 8.20 -4.96 -18.45
N GLY A 105 8.11 -4.29 -17.30
CA GLY A 105 6.85 -3.79 -16.73
C GLY A 105 5.89 -4.88 -16.25
N LYS A 106 6.36 -6.13 -16.11
CA LYS A 106 5.54 -7.29 -15.68
C LYS A 106 5.27 -7.34 -14.19
N ASN A 107 5.97 -6.53 -13.38
CA ASN A 107 5.71 -6.43 -11.95
C ASN A 107 4.27 -6.00 -11.74
N SER A 108 3.51 -6.83 -11.04
CA SER A 108 2.10 -6.62 -10.75
C SER A 108 1.94 -6.07 -9.34
N ARG A 109 0.97 -5.18 -9.18
CA ARG A 109 0.60 -4.59 -7.88
C ARG A 109 -0.90 -4.44 -7.80
N GLU A 110 -1.39 -4.55 -6.59
CA GLU A 110 -2.74 -4.17 -6.25
C GLU A 110 -2.78 -2.71 -5.83
N TRP A 111 -3.82 -1.97 -6.22
CA TRP A 111 -3.95 -0.54 -5.97
C TRP A 111 -5.30 -0.19 -5.37
N ILE A 112 -5.28 0.59 -4.29
CA ILE A 112 -6.48 1.10 -3.63
C ILE A 112 -6.46 2.63 -3.61
N HIS A 113 -7.63 3.25 -3.84
CA HIS A 113 -7.73 4.70 -3.68
C HIS A 113 -7.60 5.07 -2.20
N VAL A 114 -6.88 6.15 -1.91
CA VAL A 114 -6.60 6.56 -0.52
C VAL A 114 -7.87 6.79 0.30
N GLN A 115 -8.94 7.28 -0.32
CA GLN A 115 -10.23 7.46 0.34
C GLN A 115 -10.81 6.12 0.81
N ASP A 116 -10.83 5.10 -0.06
CA ASP A 116 -11.32 3.76 0.27
C ASP A 116 -10.49 3.12 1.40
N HIS A 117 -9.16 3.36 1.39
CA HIS A 117 -8.30 2.92 2.50
C HIS A 117 -8.65 3.63 3.81
N CYS A 118 -8.88 4.94 3.80
CA CYS A 118 -9.30 5.68 4.99
C CYS A 118 -10.64 5.18 5.53
N GLU A 119 -11.60 4.89 4.66
CA GLU A 119 -12.89 4.33 5.05
C GLU A 119 -12.75 2.92 5.65
N ALA A 120 -11.89 2.08 5.06
CA ALA A 120 -11.56 0.76 5.62
C ALA A 120 -10.92 0.89 7.01
N LEU A 121 -9.97 1.80 7.19
CA LEU A 121 -9.35 2.05 8.50
C LEU A 121 -10.36 2.52 9.53
N LEU A 122 -11.29 3.40 9.15
CA LEU A 122 -12.37 3.84 10.04
C LEU A 122 -13.29 2.67 10.42
N LEU A 123 -13.64 1.81 9.46
CA LEU A 123 -14.43 0.61 9.71
C LEU A 123 -13.71 -0.35 10.66
N ILE A 124 -12.41 -0.60 10.45
CA ILE A 124 -11.56 -1.40 11.33
C ILE A 124 -11.49 -0.77 12.73
N PHE A 125 -11.38 0.56 12.81
CA PHE A 125 -11.40 1.25 14.11
C PHE A 125 -12.72 1.04 14.86
N LEU A 126 -13.84 1.15 14.19
CA LEU A 126 -15.15 1.05 14.82
C LEU A 126 -15.55 -0.40 15.13
N LYS A 127 -15.32 -1.33 14.22
CA LYS A 127 -15.84 -2.70 14.25
C LYS A 127 -14.79 -3.79 14.38
N GLY A 128 -13.51 -3.49 14.15
CA GLY A 128 -12.44 -4.48 14.16
C GLY A 128 -12.19 -5.06 15.56
N THR A 129 -11.85 -6.34 15.57
CA THR A 129 -11.52 -7.11 16.77
C THR A 129 -10.09 -6.82 17.21
N LEU A 130 -9.92 -6.51 18.51
CA LEU A 130 -8.58 -6.30 19.08
C LEU A 130 -7.75 -7.58 19.01
N GLY A 131 -6.51 -7.42 18.59
CA GLY A 131 -5.56 -8.53 18.42
C GLY A 131 -5.49 -9.09 17.02
N GLU A 132 -6.48 -8.79 16.17
CA GLU A 132 -6.56 -9.31 14.80
C GLU A 132 -5.75 -8.48 13.81
N THR A 133 -5.47 -9.11 12.67
CA THR A 133 -4.89 -8.48 11.47
C THR A 133 -5.97 -8.42 10.39
N TYR A 134 -5.96 -7.35 9.60
CA TYR A 134 -6.88 -7.14 8.47
C TYR A 134 -6.10 -6.76 7.22
N ASN A 135 -6.31 -7.50 6.14
CA ASN A 135 -5.82 -7.12 4.81
C ASN A 135 -6.80 -6.15 4.15
N VAL A 136 -6.26 -5.06 3.61
CA VAL A 136 -7.05 -4.03 2.92
C VAL A 136 -6.57 -3.90 1.49
N GLY A 137 -7.42 -4.30 0.54
CA GLY A 137 -7.11 -4.30 -0.88
C GLY A 137 -8.36 -4.34 -1.74
N THR A 138 -8.18 -4.38 -3.07
CA THR A 138 -9.25 -4.31 -4.08
C THR A 138 -9.50 -5.64 -4.78
N ASN A 139 -8.65 -6.63 -4.51
CA ASN A 139 -8.64 -7.91 -5.21
C ASN A 139 -8.32 -7.81 -6.72
N GLN A 140 -7.70 -6.72 -7.18
CA GLN A 140 -7.38 -6.49 -8.58
C GLN A 140 -5.90 -6.12 -8.75
N ASN A 141 -5.14 -7.07 -9.28
CA ASN A 141 -3.75 -6.83 -9.64
C ASN A 141 -3.65 -6.25 -11.05
N ILE A 142 -2.74 -5.30 -11.24
CA ILE A 142 -2.43 -4.73 -12.55
C ILE A 142 -0.91 -4.65 -12.74
N ASN A 143 -0.43 -5.03 -13.91
CA ASN A 143 0.97 -4.88 -14.26
C ASN A 143 1.34 -3.40 -14.46
N ASN A 144 2.58 -3.02 -14.18
CA ASN A 144 3.02 -1.64 -14.32
C ASN A 144 2.85 -1.11 -15.76
N ILE A 145 3.06 -1.97 -16.77
CA ILE A 145 2.83 -1.60 -18.18
C ILE A 145 1.35 -1.35 -18.47
N ASP A 146 0.46 -2.22 -17.98
CA ASP A 146 -0.99 -2.09 -18.21
C ASP A 146 -1.55 -0.85 -17.49
N LEU A 147 -1.04 -0.56 -16.28
CA LEU A 147 -1.35 0.66 -15.55
C LEU A 147 -0.96 1.91 -16.34
N ALA A 148 0.26 1.95 -16.91
CA ALA A 148 0.73 3.07 -17.71
C ALA A 148 -0.13 3.28 -18.97
N ILE A 149 -0.49 2.19 -19.66
CA ILE A 149 -1.39 2.23 -20.83
C ILE A 149 -2.77 2.75 -20.42
N LYS A 150 -3.32 2.27 -19.31
CA LYS A 150 -4.63 2.70 -18.79
C LYS A 150 -4.64 4.18 -18.46
N LEU A 151 -3.64 4.67 -17.74
CA LEU A 151 -3.48 6.09 -17.40
C LEU A 151 -3.38 6.97 -18.68
N LEU A 152 -2.55 6.56 -19.62
CA LEU A 152 -2.39 7.28 -20.89
C LEU A 152 -3.73 7.36 -21.67
N LYS A 153 -4.48 6.25 -21.72
CA LYS A 153 -5.81 6.22 -22.36
C LYS A 153 -6.81 7.14 -21.67
N ILE A 154 -6.84 7.14 -20.33
CA ILE A 154 -7.75 7.99 -19.54
C ILE A 154 -7.45 9.47 -19.77
N ILE A 155 -6.17 9.86 -19.66
CA ILE A 155 -5.77 11.26 -19.79
C ILE A 155 -5.96 11.76 -21.24
N LYS A 156 -5.72 10.92 -22.26
CA LYS A 156 -6.01 11.27 -23.66
C LYS A 156 -7.52 11.52 -23.94
N LYS A 157 -8.40 10.92 -23.15
CA LYS A 157 -9.86 11.14 -23.25
C LYS A 157 -10.34 12.35 -22.45
N SER A 158 -9.51 12.90 -21.59
CA SER A 158 -9.82 14.10 -20.80
C SER A 158 -9.55 15.38 -21.62
N SER A 159 -9.77 16.53 -21.02
CA SER A 159 -9.51 17.84 -21.63
C SER A 159 -8.01 18.16 -21.80
N PHE A 160 -7.11 17.36 -21.26
CA PHE A 160 -5.68 17.59 -21.39
C PHE A 160 -5.17 17.26 -22.80
N LYS A 161 -4.46 18.20 -23.42
CA LYS A 161 -3.78 17.96 -24.69
C LYS A 161 -2.52 17.13 -24.48
N VAL A 162 -2.58 15.85 -24.81
CA VAL A 162 -1.43 14.94 -24.75
C VAL A 162 -0.72 14.92 -26.09
N GLY A 163 0.59 15.17 -26.10
CA GLY A 163 1.41 15.14 -27.32
C GLY A 163 1.47 13.75 -27.95
N LYS A 164 1.53 13.74 -29.31
CA LYS A 164 1.59 12.49 -30.10
C LYS A 164 2.81 11.61 -29.76
N ASN A 165 3.88 12.20 -29.21
CA ASN A 165 5.16 11.53 -28.96
C ASN A 165 5.28 10.89 -27.57
N VAL A 166 4.25 10.98 -26.71
CA VAL A 166 4.27 10.31 -25.39
C VAL A 166 4.20 8.81 -25.59
N LYS A 167 5.31 8.13 -25.30
CA LYS A 167 5.48 6.67 -25.47
C LYS A 167 5.97 6.02 -24.15
N ILE A 168 5.70 4.73 -24.00
CA ILE A 168 6.32 3.92 -22.97
C ILE A 168 7.80 3.71 -23.36
N LYS A 169 8.70 3.99 -22.39
CA LYS A 169 10.13 3.77 -22.54
C LYS A 169 10.59 2.79 -21.47
N PHE A 170 11.02 1.61 -21.89
CA PHE A 170 11.61 0.66 -20.97
C PHE A 170 12.97 1.17 -20.48
N VAL A 171 13.22 1.07 -19.20
CA VAL A 171 14.47 1.45 -18.54
C VAL A 171 15.02 0.25 -17.76
N LYS A 172 16.34 0.26 -17.50
CA LYS A 172 17.00 -0.82 -16.75
C LYS A 172 16.30 -1.02 -15.40
N ASP A 173 16.09 -2.28 -15.03
CA ASP A 173 15.54 -2.62 -13.72
C ASP A 173 16.50 -2.21 -12.59
N ARG A 174 15.94 -1.97 -11.44
CA ARG A 174 16.71 -1.54 -10.26
C ARG A 174 17.46 -2.72 -9.65
#